data_4f6cda98dca7288199e32e34baf98af9
#
_entry.id   4f6cda98dca7288199e32e34baf98af9
#
_cell.length_a   1.000
_cell.length_b   1.000
_cell.length_c   1.000
_cell.angle_alpha   90.00
_cell.angle_beta   90.00
_cell.angle_gamma   90.00
#
_symmetry.space_group_name_H-M   'P 1'
#
loop_
_entity.id
_entity.type
_entity.pdbx_description
1 polymer ?
#
loop_
_entity_poly.entity_id
_entity_poly.type
_entity_poly.pdbx_seq_one_letter_code
_entity_poly.pdbx_strand_id
1 'polypeptide(L)'
;GWELVKTPIDWDAKNMELNSGAIDCIWNGFTLNGREDDYTWTPAYINNTQVFAVNKNSGITKAADLAGKNVLVQADSSALAALQDEENTDIKALADSFGSLTQVPDYESALMELEAGSADAVAMDEGVALTKQAQNDNIVILDDVISQEQYGIAFKKGNDELRDQVWSTLVEM
;
A
#
# COMPACT_ATOMS: atom_id res chain seq x y z
N GLY A 1 -25.47 -13.12 14.97
CA GLY A 1 -24.48 -12.16 14.52
C GLY A 1 -23.48 -12.84 13.61
N TRP A 2 -22.75 -12.09 12.83
CA TRP A 2 -21.65 -12.62 12.01
C TRP A 2 -20.37 -12.70 12.83
N GLU A 3 -19.48 -13.60 12.44
CA GLU A 3 -18.14 -13.71 12.97
C GLU A 3 -17.15 -13.20 11.94
N LEU A 4 -16.21 -12.34 12.36
CA LEU A 4 -15.11 -11.87 11.49
C LEU A 4 -14.03 -12.94 11.43
N VAL A 5 -13.80 -13.49 10.25
CA VAL A 5 -12.72 -14.44 9.97
C VAL A 5 -11.65 -13.74 9.14
N LYS A 6 -10.43 -13.64 9.68
CA LYS A 6 -9.27 -13.07 8.95
C LYS A 6 -8.65 -14.16 8.08
N THR A 7 -8.70 -13.98 6.77
CA THR A 7 -8.18 -14.93 5.78
C THR A 7 -6.97 -14.30 5.08
N PRO A 8 -5.75 -14.81 5.29
CA PRO A 8 -4.59 -14.39 4.52
C PRO A 8 -4.75 -14.76 3.04
N ILE A 9 -4.40 -13.84 2.16
CA ILE A 9 -4.41 -14.06 0.70
C ILE A 9 -3.12 -13.48 0.09
N ASP A 10 -2.73 -14.00 -1.07
CA ASP A 10 -1.75 -13.34 -1.90
C ASP A 10 -2.37 -12.06 -2.49
N TRP A 11 -1.64 -10.95 -2.40
CA TRP A 11 -2.22 -9.65 -2.73
C TRP A 11 -2.63 -9.52 -4.21
N ASP A 12 -1.88 -10.08 -5.12
CA ASP A 12 -2.18 -10.12 -6.54
C ASP A 12 -3.38 -11.04 -6.89
N ALA A 13 -3.74 -11.98 -5.98
CA ALA A 13 -4.92 -12.84 -6.12
C ALA A 13 -6.23 -12.23 -5.58
N LYS A 14 -6.19 -11.05 -4.95
CA LYS A 14 -7.34 -10.45 -4.23
C LYS A 14 -8.63 -10.39 -5.04
N ASN A 15 -8.53 -10.06 -6.34
CA ASN A 15 -9.70 -9.97 -7.22
C ASN A 15 -10.33 -11.35 -7.47
N MET A 16 -9.51 -12.37 -7.65
CA MET A 16 -9.96 -13.74 -7.85
C MET A 16 -10.64 -14.26 -6.59
N GLU A 17 -10.04 -14.06 -5.43
CA GLU A 17 -10.56 -14.49 -4.13
C GLU A 17 -11.91 -13.83 -3.80
N LEU A 18 -12.01 -12.52 -4.03
CA LEU A 18 -13.25 -11.77 -3.82
C LEU A 18 -14.35 -12.17 -4.83
N ASN A 19 -14.01 -12.33 -6.10
CA ASN A 19 -14.99 -12.66 -7.14
C ASN A 19 -15.50 -14.11 -7.05
N SER A 20 -14.65 -15.03 -6.60
CA SER A 20 -15.04 -16.43 -6.35
C SER A 20 -15.91 -16.61 -5.10
N GLY A 21 -15.90 -15.63 -4.18
CA GLY A 21 -16.55 -15.73 -2.87
C GLY A 21 -15.74 -16.51 -1.84
N ALA A 22 -14.44 -16.71 -2.06
CA ALA A 22 -13.53 -17.25 -1.06
C ALA A 22 -13.33 -16.28 0.10
N ILE A 23 -13.42 -14.99 -0.18
CA ILE A 23 -13.53 -13.91 0.80
C ILE A 23 -14.75 -13.04 0.50
N ASP A 24 -15.35 -12.43 1.52
CA ASP A 24 -16.54 -11.59 1.39
C ASP A 24 -16.20 -10.12 1.17
N CYS A 25 -15.06 -9.66 1.67
CA CYS A 25 -14.57 -8.30 1.51
C CYS A 25 -13.03 -8.24 1.65
N ILE A 26 -12.47 -7.12 1.22
CA ILE A 26 -11.07 -6.75 1.44
C ILE A 26 -11.05 -5.59 2.43
N TRP A 27 -10.50 -5.84 3.63
CA TRP A 27 -10.46 -4.86 4.71
C TRP A 27 -9.10 -4.91 5.42
N ASN A 28 -8.11 -4.32 4.78
CA ASN A 28 -6.71 -4.36 5.25
C ASN A 28 -5.95 -3.05 5.01
N GLY A 29 -6.63 -1.92 4.84
CA GLY A 29 -6.01 -0.70 4.37
C GLY A 29 -5.97 -0.65 2.84
N PHE A 30 -7.10 -0.96 2.20
CA PHE A 30 -7.20 -1.01 0.75
C PHE A 30 -7.58 0.35 0.17
N THR A 31 -6.71 0.88 -0.70
CA THR A 31 -6.87 2.17 -1.35
C THR A 31 -8.00 2.14 -2.37
N LEU A 32 -8.97 3.04 -2.17
CA LEU A 32 -10.10 3.17 -3.09
C LEU A 32 -9.80 4.07 -4.30
N ASN A 33 -8.89 5.03 -4.15
CA ASN A 33 -8.54 5.97 -5.22
C ASN A 33 -7.99 5.24 -6.44
N GLY A 34 -8.54 5.56 -7.61
CA GLY A 34 -8.21 4.91 -8.88
C GLY A 34 -8.84 3.53 -9.07
N ARG A 35 -9.67 3.06 -8.12
CA ARG A 35 -10.37 1.75 -8.15
C ARG A 35 -11.85 1.87 -7.87
N GLU A 36 -12.39 3.07 -7.95
CA GLU A 36 -13.77 3.38 -7.59
C GLU A 36 -14.78 2.55 -8.36
N ASP A 37 -14.46 2.25 -9.61
CA ASP A 37 -15.34 1.50 -10.51
C ASP A 37 -15.15 -0.03 -10.44
N ASP A 38 -14.12 -0.53 -9.78
CA ASP A 38 -13.78 -1.96 -9.77
C ASP A 38 -14.55 -2.75 -8.70
N TYR A 39 -14.95 -2.07 -7.63
CA TYR A 39 -15.56 -2.67 -6.45
C TYR A 39 -16.82 -1.93 -6.02
N THR A 40 -17.57 -2.53 -5.09
CA THR A 40 -18.52 -1.83 -4.25
C THR A 40 -17.81 -1.41 -2.96
N TRP A 41 -17.67 -0.12 -2.72
CA TRP A 41 -16.91 0.42 -1.61
C TRP A 41 -17.79 0.93 -0.47
N THR A 42 -17.29 0.87 0.76
CA THR A 42 -17.78 1.74 1.83
C THR A 42 -17.35 3.19 1.56
N PRO A 43 -17.93 4.18 2.26
CA PRO A 43 -17.24 5.45 2.42
C PRO A 43 -15.82 5.26 2.95
N ALA A 44 -14.91 6.18 2.64
CA ALA A 44 -13.55 6.15 3.18
C ALA A 44 -13.59 6.25 4.71
N TYR A 45 -12.78 5.43 5.39
CA TYR A 45 -12.72 5.42 6.86
C TYR A 45 -11.40 5.95 7.42
N ILE A 46 -10.35 6.07 6.59
CA ILE A 46 -9.07 6.63 6.98
C ILE A 46 -8.35 7.23 5.76
N ASN A 47 -7.57 8.28 5.99
CA ASN A 47 -6.60 8.78 5.02
C ASN A 47 -5.27 8.06 5.22
N ASN A 48 -4.56 7.78 4.13
CA ASN A 48 -3.23 7.19 4.13
C ASN A 48 -2.30 7.99 3.23
N THR A 49 -1.01 7.78 3.43
CA THR A 49 0.07 8.39 2.63
C THR A 49 0.99 7.28 2.16
N GLN A 50 1.44 7.35 0.91
CA GLN A 50 2.53 6.52 0.41
C GLN A 50 3.84 7.25 0.62
N VAL A 51 4.83 6.55 1.20
CA VAL A 51 6.12 7.10 1.62
C VAL A 51 7.28 6.20 1.21
N PHE A 52 8.50 6.68 1.39
CA PHE A 52 9.71 5.87 1.28
C PHE A 52 10.26 5.53 2.66
N ALA A 53 10.49 4.24 2.91
CA ALA A 53 11.25 3.75 4.05
C ALA A 53 12.67 3.42 3.60
N VAL A 54 13.67 3.83 4.38
CA VAL A 54 15.10 3.65 4.11
C VAL A 54 15.83 3.16 5.36
N ASN A 55 17.03 2.61 5.19
CA ASN A 55 17.87 2.28 6.32
C ASN A 55 18.50 3.55 6.90
N LYS A 56 18.49 3.70 8.22
CA LYS A 56 19.03 4.84 8.96
C LYS A 56 20.48 5.21 8.61
N ASN A 57 21.28 4.22 8.26
CA ASN A 57 22.69 4.39 7.94
C ASN A 57 22.97 4.51 6.44
N SER A 58 21.93 4.59 5.59
CA SER A 58 22.07 4.67 4.13
C SER A 58 22.63 6.00 3.64
N GLY A 59 22.50 7.07 4.46
CA GLY A 59 22.81 8.44 4.03
C GLY A 59 21.72 9.08 3.16
N ILE A 60 20.62 8.36 2.89
CA ILE A 60 19.46 8.87 2.15
C ILE A 60 18.59 9.66 3.12
N THR A 61 18.31 10.92 2.81
CA THR A 61 17.56 11.83 3.69
C THR A 61 16.32 12.44 3.03
N LYS A 62 16.21 12.32 1.71
CA LYS A 62 15.09 12.82 0.90
C LYS A 62 14.92 11.98 -0.35
N ALA A 63 13.76 12.06 -0.99
CA ALA A 63 13.45 11.27 -2.18
C ALA A 63 14.42 11.51 -3.35
N ALA A 64 14.94 12.74 -3.51
CA ALA A 64 15.92 13.03 -4.56
C ALA A 64 17.24 12.23 -4.41
N ASP A 65 17.58 11.77 -3.21
CA ASP A 65 18.78 10.95 -2.97
C ASP A 65 18.60 9.50 -3.49
N LEU A 66 17.39 9.13 -3.92
CA LEU A 66 17.07 7.83 -4.50
C LEU A 66 17.48 7.70 -5.98
N ALA A 67 17.97 8.77 -6.61
CA ALA A 67 18.50 8.72 -7.97
C ALA A 67 19.62 7.65 -8.08
N GLY A 68 19.48 6.71 -9.01
CA GLY A 68 20.40 5.59 -9.22
C GLY A 68 20.32 4.49 -8.15
N LYS A 69 19.37 4.54 -7.22
CA LYS A 69 19.19 3.58 -6.12
C LYS A 69 18.19 2.47 -6.47
N ASN A 70 18.30 1.35 -5.74
CA ASN A 70 17.38 0.23 -5.89
C ASN A 70 16.18 0.41 -4.96
N VAL A 71 15.02 0.68 -5.54
CA VAL A 71 13.76 0.88 -4.83
C VAL A 71 12.87 -0.35 -4.99
N LEU A 72 12.35 -0.87 -3.89
CA LEU A 72 11.35 -1.94 -3.89
C LEU A 72 9.96 -1.36 -3.69
N VAL A 73 8.97 -2.04 -4.26
CA VAL A 73 7.56 -1.71 -4.10
C VAL A 73 6.73 -2.99 -4.18
N GLN A 74 5.65 -3.08 -3.41
CA GLN A 74 4.76 -4.22 -3.50
C GLN A 74 4.02 -4.22 -4.85
N ALA A 75 3.94 -5.40 -5.46
CA ALA A 75 3.19 -5.61 -6.70
C ALA A 75 1.72 -5.20 -6.52
N ASP A 76 1.14 -4.55 -7.53
CA ASP A 76 -0.26 -4.09 -7.56
C ASP A 76 -0.66 -3.19 -6.37
N SER A 77 0.31 -2.49 -5.78
CA SER A 77 0.07 -1.51 -4.72
C SER A 77 -0.24 -0.11 -5.28
N SER A 78 -0.81 0.75 -4.43
CA SER A 78 -1.04 2.16 -4.76
C SER A 78 0.27 2.95 -4.88
N ALA A 79 1.31 2.59 -4.13
CA ALA A 79 2.64 3.15 -4.30
C ALA A 79 3.19 2.90 -5.71
N LEU A 80 3.07 1.66 -6.22
CA LEU A 80 3.48 1.33 -7.58
C LEU A 80 2.69 2.14 -8.60
N ALA A 81 1.36 2.21 -8.45
CA ALA A 81 0.50 2.99 -9.35
C ALA A 81 0.91 4.47 -9.38
N ALA A 82 1.16 5.07 -8.20
CA ALA A 82 1.58 6.47 -8.11
C ALA A 82 2.95 6.74 -8.74
N LEU A 83 3.92 5.81 -8.56
CA LEU A 83 5.25 5.91 -9.15
C LEU A 83 5.26 5.73 -10.68
N GLN A 84 4.21 5.11 -11.23
CA GLN A 84 4.04 4.89 -12.67
C GLN A 84 3.06 5.85 -13.34
N ASP A 85 2.40 6.71 -12.56
CA ASP A 85 1.41 7.66 -13.04
C ASP A 85 2.05 8.74 -13.92
N GLU A 86 1.79 8.69 -15.22
CA GLU A 86 2.31 9.64 -16.20
C GLU A 86 1.67 11.05 -16.08
N GLU A 87 0.54 11.17 -15.41
CA GLU A 87 -0.11 12.46 -15.16
C GLU A 87 0.60 13.22 -14.01
N ASN A 88 1.20 12.50 -13.06
CA ASN A 88 2.02 13.08 -12.01
C ASN A 88 3.51 13.15 -12.45
N THR A 89 3.82 14.16 -13.25
CA THR A 89 5.15 14.30 -13.88
C THR A 89 6.30 14.36 -12.90
N ASP A 90 6.13 14.91 -11.70
CA ASP A 90 7.19 15.06 -10.70
C ASP A 90 7.51 13.70 -10.06
N ILE A 91 6.51 12.94 -9.65
CA ILE A 91 6.68 11.60 -9.08
C ILE A 91 7.18 10.62 -10.14
N LYS A 92 6.67 10.73 -11.36
CA LYS A 92 7.15 9.91 -12.49
C LYS A 92 8.62 10.18 -12.80
N ALA A 93 9.04 11.44 -12.85
CA ALA A 93 10.44 11.81 -13.07
C ALA A 93 11.36 11.32 -11.94
N LEU A 94 10.88 11.36 -10.69
CA LEU A 94 11.59 10.79 -9.55
C LEU A 94 11.77 9.27 -9.74
N ALA A 95 10.69 8.54 -10.06
CA ALA A 95 10.72 7.10 -10.27
C ALA A 95 11.65 6.71 -11.44
N ASP A 96 11.64 7.46 -12.53
CA ASP A 96 12.51 7.26 -13.68
C ASP A 96 14.00 7.52 -13.37
N SER A 97 14.29 8.24 -12.30
CA SER A 97 15.67 8.48 -11.83
C SER A 97 16.25 7.31 -11.04
N PHE A 98 15.44 6.36 -10.57
CA PHE A 98 15.90 5.21 -9.79
C PHE A 98 16.84 4.32 -10.62
N GLY A 99 17.75 3.64 -9.97
CA GLY A 99 18.57 2.61 -10.60
C GLY A 99 17.73 1.39 -10.99
N SER A 100 16.78 1.03 -10.11
CA SER A 100 15.72 0.06 -10.40
C SER A 100 14.49 0.31 -9.54
N LEU A 101 13.31 -0.02 -10.07
CA LEU A 101 12.05 -0.14 -9.34
C LEU A 101 11.59 -1.59 -9.46
N THR A 102 11.78 -2.36 -8.39
CA THR A 102 11.54 -3.80 -8.39
C THR A 102 10.29 -4.14 -7.59
N GLN A 103 9.40 -4.92 -8.20
CA GLN A 103 8.19 -5.38 -7.54
C GLN A 103 8.47 -6.62 -6.70
N VAL A 104 7.93 -6.64 -5.49
CA VAL A 104 7.99 -7.77 -4.56
C VAL A 104 6.56 -8.18 -4.14
N PRO A 105 6.35 -9.42 -3.67
CA PRO A 105 5.00 -9.89 -3.36
C PRO A 105 4.38 -9.21 -2.13
N ASP A 106 5.19 -8.81 -1.15
CA ASP A 106 4.72 -8.26 0.12
C ASP A 106 5.75 -7.34 0.80
N TYR A 107 5.28 -6.57 1.78
CA TYR A 107 6.13 -5.64 2.54
C TYR A 107 7.17 -6.34 3.44
N GLU A 108 6.90 -7.56 3.93
CA GLU A 108 7.87 -8.30 4.74
C GLU A 108 9.11 -8.64 3.92
N SER A 109 8.91 -9.16 2.70
CA SER A 109 10.00 -9.44 1.76
C SER A 109 10.78 -8.18 1.42
N ALA A 110 10.10 -7.06 1.14
CA ALA A 110 10.73 -5.77 0.85
C ALA A 110 11.61 -5.29 2.02
N LEU A 111 11.09 -5.34 3.23
CA LEU A 111 11.80 -4.86 4.42
C LEU A 111 12.97 -5.77 4.79
N MET A 112 12.87 -7.08 4.59
CA MET A 112 14.00 -7.99 4.75
C MET A 112 15.16 -7.64 3.79
N GLU A 113 14.85 -7.30 2.55
CA GLU A 113 15.86 -6.87 1.57
C GLU A 113 16.47 -5.51 1.92
N LEU A 114 15.65 -4.57 2.43
CA LEU A 114 16.12 -3.28 2.93
C LEU A 114 17.09 -3.46 4.11
N GLU A 115 16.75 -4.31 5.07
CA GLU A 115 17.59 -4.60 6.23
C GLU A 115 18.89 -5.32 5.85
N ALA A 116 18.82 -6.20 4.87
CA ALA A 116 20.00 -6.91 4.34
C ALA A 116 20.92 -6.01 3.51
N GLY A 117 20.45 -4.80 3.12
CA GLY A 117 21.19 -3.86 2.28
C GLY A 117 21.22 -4.25 0.79
N SER A 118 20.35 -5.15 0.35
CA SER A 118 20.16 -5.49 -1.06
C SER A 118 19.22 -4.50 -1.78
N ALA A 119 18.45 -3.75 -1.01
CA ALA A 119 17.66 -2.60 -1.48
C ALA A 119 18.04 -1.33 -0.72
N ASP A 120 17.86 -0.17 -1.35
CA ASP A 120 18.16 1.13 -0.76
C ASP A 120 16.91 1.77 -0.12
N ALA A 121 15.72 1.50 -0.68
CA ALA A 121 14.44 2.02 -0.19
C ALA A 121 13.28 1.08 -0.50
N VAL A 122 12.19 1.24 0.26
CA VAL A 122 10.88 0.61 0.02
C VAL A 122 9.83 1.70 -0.10
N ALA A 123 9.08 1.72 -1.20
CA ALA A 123 7.88 2.54 -1.35
C ALA A 123 6.69 1.79 -0.75
N MET A 124 6.00 2.37 0.24
CA MET A 124 5.00 1.65 1.04
C MET A 124 4.01 2.57 1.76
N ASP A 125 2.98 1.97 2.33
CA ASP A 125 2.01 2.62 3.20
C ASP A 125 2.67 3.20 4.46
N GLU A 126 2.40 4.46 4.77
CA GLU A 126 2.95 5.14 5.95
C GLU A 126 2.57 4.43 7.26
N GLY A 127 1.32 3.97 7.38
CA GLY A 127 0.85 3.23 8.57
C GLY A 127 1.63 1.94 8.82
N VAL A 128 1.98 1.22 7.75
CA VAL A 128 2.84 0.03 7.84
C VAL A 128 4.28 0.43 8.17
N ALA A 129 4.81 1.46 7.50
CA ALA A 129 6.16 1.96 7.73
C ALA A 129 6.37 2.42 9.17
N LEU A 130 5.41 3.17 9.74
CA LEU A 130 5.42 3.62 11.15
C LEU A 130 5.41 2.43 12.12
N THR A 131 4.60 1.42 11.85
CA THR A 131 4.55 0.21 12.68
C THR A 131 5.88 -0.52 12.67
N LYS A 132 6.52 -0.63 11.52
CA LYS A 132 7.83 -1.28 11.38
C LYS A 132 8.95 -0.44 11.99
N GLN A 133 8.94 0.87 11.83
CA GLN A 133 9.88 1.78 12.47
C GLN A 133 9.81 1.67 14.00
N ALA A 134 8.61 1.56 14.59
CA ALA A 134 8.44 1.36 16.02
C ALA A 134 9.03 0.03 16.54
N GLN A 135 9.18 -0.97 15.67
CA GLN A 135 9.77 -2.26 16.00
C GLN A 135 11.26 -2.34 15.66
N ASN A 136 11.74 -1.48 14.78
CA ASN A 136 13.12 -1.50 14.29
C ASN A 136 13.64 -0.08 14.06
N ASP A 137 14.47 0.41 14.97
CA ASP A 137 15.08 1.75 14.95
C ASP A 137 16.00 2.01 13.73
N ASN A 138 16.32 0.98 12.95
CA ASN A 138 17.10 1.11 11.71
C ASN A 138 16.27 1.54 10.50
N ILE A 139 14.95 1.49 10.60
CA ILE A 139 14.04 1.96 9.56
C ILE A 139 13.74 3.43 9.79
N VAL A 140 13.91 4.25 8.77
CA VAL A 140 13.59 5.69 8.76
C VAL A 140 12.63 5.96 7.62
N ILE A 141 11.61 6.75 7.88
CA ILE A 141 10.64 7.19 6.88
C ILE A 141 11.07 8.57 6.39
N LEU A 142 11.13 8.76 5.07
CA LEU A 142 11.41 10.06 4.49
C LEU A 142 10.17 10.96 4.59
N ASP A 143 10.40 12.28 4.74
CA ASP A 143 9.31 13.27 4.78
C ASP A 143 8.62 13.47 3.41
N ASP A 144 9.25 13.00 2.34
CA ASP A 144 8.72 13.10 0.98
C ASP A 144 7.52 12.16 0.79
N VAL A 145 6.41 12.73 0.30
CA VAL A 145 5.17 12.02 0.05
C VAL A 145 5.10 11.58 -1.41
N ILE A 146 4.84 10.29 -1.65
CA ILE A 146 4.62 9.74 -2.99
C ILE A 146 3.19 10.08 -3.44
N SER A 147 2.20 9.77 -2.61
CA SER A 147 0.78 10.07 -2.86
C SER A 147 -0.01 10.13 -1.57
N GLN A 148 -1.16 10.81 -1.62
CA GLN A 148 -2.17 10.78 -0.57
C GLN A 148 -3.39 10.02 -1.08
N GLU A 149 -3.96 9.18 -0.24
CA GLU A 149 -5.03 8.27 -0.62
C GLU A 149 -5.99 8.01 0.53
N GLN A 150 -7.05 7.28 0.23
CA GLN A 150 -8.10 6.95 1.19
C GLN A 150 -8.34 5.44 1.20
N TYR A 151 -8.49 4.88 2.40
CA TYR A 151 -8.87 3.48 2.57
C TYR A 151 -10.37 3.33 2.69
N GLY A 152 -10.91 2.34 1.98
CA GLY A 152 -12.25 1.84 2.09
C GLY A 152 -12.26 0.33 2.31
N ILE A 153 -13.42 -0.21 2.63
CA ILE A 153 -13.66 -1.66 2.61
C ILE A 153 -14.23 -1.99 1.23
N ALA A 154 -13.58 -2.89 0.50
CA ALA A 154 -14.01 -3.29 -0.83
C ALA A 154 -14.82 -4.58 -0.78
N PHE A 155 -15.93 -4.59 -1.50
CA PHE A 155 -16.79 -5.74 -1.72
C PHE A 155 -16.85 -6.07 -3.21
N LYS A 156 -17.24 -7.29 -3.54
CA LYS A 156 -17.52 -7.65 -4.92
C LYS A 156 -18.48 -6.64 -5.54
N LYS A 157 -18.19 -6.22 -6.77
CA LYS A 157 -19.02 -5.24 -7.51
C LYS A 157 -20.49 -5.66 -7.50
N GLY A 158 -21.36 -4.74 -7.06
CA GLY A 158 -22.81 -4.94 -6.95
C GLY A 158 -23.27 -5.57 -5.62
N ASN A 159 -22.38 -5.88 -4.67
CA ASN A 159 -22.75 -6.41 -3.35
C ASN A 159 -23.05 -5.27 -2.35
N ASP A 160 -24.03 -4.42 -2.69
CA ASP A 160 -24.39 -3.24 -1.90
C ASP A 160 -24.99 -3.60 -0.55
N GLU A 161 -25.79 -4.67 -0.48
CA GLU A 161 -26.43 -5.12 0.75
C GLU A 161 -25.42 -5.47 1.85
N LEU A 162 -24.40 -6.26 1.51
CA LEU A 162 -23.35 -6.62 2.47
C LEU A 162 -22.51 -5.40 2.87
N ARG A 163 -22.16 -4.54 1.90
CA ARG A 163 -21.47 -3.28 2.15
C ARG A 163 -22.21 -2.40 3.15
N ASP A 164 -23.53 -2.20 2.93
CA ASP A 164 -24.34 -1.32 3.77
C ASP A 164 -24.47 -1.89 5.19
N GLN A 165 -24.60 -3.21 5.33
CA GLN A 165 -24.69 -3.85 6.63
C GLN A 165 -23.37 -3.76 7.41
N VAL A 166 -22.22 -3.99 6.75
CA VAL A 166 -20.91 -3.84 7.40
C VAL A 166 -20.66 -2.39 7.78
N TRP A 167 -20.97 -1.44 6.86
CA TRP A 167 -20.74 -0.04 7.11
C TRP A 167 -21.62 0.51 8.26
N SER A 168 -22.91 0.19 8.29
CA SER A 168 -23.79 0.61 9.37
C SER A 168 -23.31 0.11 10.73
N THR A 169 -22.86 -1.15 10.79
CA THR A 169 -22.31 -1.73 12.02
C THR A 169 -21.02 -1.01 12.46
N LEU A 170 -20.12 -0.70 11.50
CA LEU A 170 -18.88 0.01 11.81
C LEU A 170 -19.12 1.42 12.35
N VAL A 171 -20.12 2.12 11.83
CA VAL A 171 -20.48 3.49 12.27
C VAL A 171 -21.13 3.48 13.67
N GLU A 172 -21.79 2.40 14.06
CA GLU A 172 -22.41 2.24 15.37
C GLU A 172 -21.41 1.87 16.49
N MET A 173 -20.23 1.41 16.16
CA MET A 173 -19.14 1.02 17.11
C MET A 173 -18.37 2.23 17.64
#